data_c318574817d51000cdef4e6dde567e1d
#
_entry.id   c318574817d51000cdef4e6dde567e1d
#
_cell.length_a   1.000
_cell.length_b   1.000
_cell.length_c   1.000
_cell.angle_alpha   90.00
_cell.angle_beta   90.00
_cell.angle_gamma   90.00
#
_symmetry.space_group_name_H-M   'P 1'
#
loop_
_entity.id
_entity.type
_entity.pdbx_description
1 polymer ?
#
loop_
_entity_poly.entity_id
_entity_poly.type
_entity_poly.pdbx_seq_one_letter_code
_entity_poly.pdbx_strand_id
1 'polypeptide(L)'
;MKESLQGKKILLAITGSISAYKAPLLVREFVKAGAEVRVVMTESAKKFVTPLALQNTSKNKVIIDMFDDSIQERGSWHIHLAQWCDCMVIAPCSATTLARIAHGFADNALTALVLALSDVPCYIFPAMDTDMWLHPATQNNCDIVRSFGYHIIEPAHGELASGLIGIGRMHEPTEIVCLIAQKLQTVNVQIPALKGKKVLITAGPTYERLDAVRFIGNFSSGKMGFALAEYARNNGAEVILISGPVALKASTTIHRIDVESAEQMFVAVCDNFPSVDIAIFAAAVADYTPLHPATHKMKKEHLGETLSVSLKQTQDSL
;
A
#
# COMPACT_ATOMS: atom_id res chain seq x y z
N MET A 1 7.30 -21.18 -15.65
CA MET A 1 6.70 -19.83 -15.87
C MET A 1 5.31 -19.86 -16.55
N LYS A 2 4.84 -21.01 -17.04
CA LYS A 2 3.43 -21.09 -17.49
C LYS A 2 2.53 -20.94 -16.26
N GLU A 3 1.55 -20.03 -16.35
CA GLU A 3 0.49 -19.80 -15.34
C GLU A 3 0.90 -19.11 -14.02
N SER A 4 2.10 -18.53 -13.93
CA SER A 4 2.55 -17.84 -12.70
C SER A 4 1.76 -16.59 -12.35
N LEU A 5 0.99 -16.03 -13.31
CA LEU A 5 0.13 -14.85 -13.18
C LEU A 5 -1.32 -15.16 -13.60
N GLN A 6 -1.76 -16.42 -13.48
CA GLN A 6 -3.10 -16.82 -13.88
C GLN A 6 -4.19 -15.96 -13.24
N GLY A 7 -5.01 -15.36 -14.10
CA GLY A 7 -6.12 -14.50 -13.67
C GLY A 7 -5.72 -13.12 -13.11
N LYS A 8 -4.43 -12.79 -13.06
CA LYS A 8 -3.96 -11.47 -12.63
C LYS A 8 -4.19 -10.42 -13.70
N LYS A 9 -4.52 -9.22 -13.27
CA LYS A 9 -4.82 -8.05 -14.10
C LYS A 9 -3.68 -7.05 -14.02
N ILE A 10 -2.95 -6.90 -15.12
CA ILE A 10 -1.76 -6.05 -15.20
C ILE A 10 -2.07 -4.79 -16.02
N LEU A 11 -1.88 -3.62 -15.39
CA LEU A 11 -1.90 -2.35 -16.10
C LEU A 11 -0.48 -1.98 -16.49
N LEU A 12 -0.14 -2.15 -17.78
CA LEU A 12 1.20 -1.86 -18.30
C LEU A 12 1.24 -0.45 -18.88
N ALA A 13 2.12 0.37 -18.34
CA ALA A 13 2.36 1.73 -18.80
C ALA A 13 3.69 1.83 -19.57
N ILE A 14 3.67 2.47 -20.74
CA ILE A 14 4.82 2.55 -21.66
C ILE A 14 5.15 4.02 -21.92
N THR A 15 6.40 4.40 -21.73
CA THR A 15 6.85 5.78 -21.89
C THR A 15 7.87 5.94 -23.02
N GLY A 16 8.19 7.19 -23.38
CA GLY A 16 9.10 7.52 -24.46
C GLY A 16 10.57 7.24 -24.11
N SER A 17 10.97 6.01 -24.28
CA SER A 17 12.35 5.52 -24.21
C SER A 17 12.59 4.55 -25.36
N ILE A 18 13.83 4.47 -25.84
CA ILE A 18 14.19 3.48 -26.87
C ILE A 18 13.79 2.07 -26.46
N SER A 19 13.89 1.72 -25.17
CA SER A 19 13.51 0.40 -24.66
C SER A 19 12.03 0.05 -24.83
N ALA A 20 11.17 1.02 -25.25
CA ALA A 20 9.76 0.75 -25.54
C ALA A 20 9.57 -0.23 -26.73
N TYR A 21 10.57 -0.46 -27.58
CA TYR A 21 10.51 -1.50 -28.63
C TYR A 21 10.33 -2.92 -28.03
N LYS A 22 10.71 -3.13 -26.76
CA LYS A 22 10.54 -4.41 -26.07
C LYS A 22 9.10 -4.61 -25.53
N ALA A 23 8.27 -3.56 -25.51
CA ALA A 23 6.95 -3.62 -24.89
C ALA A 23 6.00 -4.67 -25.50
N PRO A 24 5.96 -4.91 -26.83
CA PRO A 24 5.15 -6.00 -27.38
C PRO A 24 5.57 -7.38 -26.88
N LEU A 25 6.86 -7.61 -26.68
CA LEU A 25 7.38 -8.83 -26.10
C LEU A 25 6.99 -8.94 -24.62
N LEU A 26 7.08 -7.85 -23.87
CA LEU A 26 6.68 -7.80 -22.46
C LEU A 26 5.19 -8.11 -22.28
N VAL A 27 4.32 -7.52 -23.09
CA VAL A 27 2.88 -7.85 -23.12
C VAL A 27 2.68 -9.34 -23.39
N ARG A 28 3.39 -9.87 -24.40
CA ARG A 28 3.28 -11.30 -24.75
C ARG A 28 3.72 -12.22 -23.63
N GLU A 29 4.79 -11.90 -22.92
CA GLU A 29 5.26 -12.71 -21.79
C GLU A 29 4.27 -12.65 -20.60
N PHE A 30 3.66 -11.50 -20.30
CA PHE A 30 2.57 -11.41 -19.31
C PHE A 30 1.37 -12.28 -19.69
N VAL A 31 0.93 -12.20 -20.94
CA VAL A 31 -0.20 -13.01 -21.45
C VAL A 31 0.12 -14.49 -21.40
N LYS A 32 1.34 -14.92 -21.76
CA LYS A 32 1.80 -16.32 -21.62
C LYS A 32 1.85 -16.79 -20.17
N ALA A 33 2.10 -15.89 -19.23
CA ALA A 33 2.05 -16.18 -17.81
C ALA A 33 0.62 -16.27 -17.24
N GLY A 34 -0.42 -16.02 -18.07
CA GLY A 34 -1.83 -16.13 -17.71
C GLY A 34 -2.47 -14.81 -17.27
N ALA A 35 -1.79 -13.67 -17.41
CA ALA A 35 -2.31 -12.37 -17.04
C ALA A 35 -3.22 -11.77 -18.10
N GLU A 36 -4.25 -11.02 -17.67
CA GLU A 36 -4.95 -10.05 -18.52
C GLU A 36 -4.15 -8.72 -18.49
N VAL A 37 -3.81 -8.20 -19.68
CA VAL A 37 -2.98 -6.98 -19.79
C VAL A 37 -3.76 -5.88 -20.46
N ARG A 38 -3.84 -4.71 -19.79
CA ARG A 38 -4.27 -3.46 -20.43
C ARG A 38 -3.10 -2.51 -20.52
N VAL A 39 -3.04 -1.76 -21.62
CA VAL A 39 -1.87 -0.92 -21.92
C VAL A 39 -2.29 0.54 -21.96
N VAL A 40 -1.52 1.38 -21.24
CA VAL A 40 -1.53 2.83 -21.41
C VAL A 40 -0.16 3.28 -21.91
N MET A 41 -0.10 4.23 -22.83
CA MET A 41 1.16 4.74 -23.34
C MET A 41 1.16 6.26 -23.48
N THR A 42 2.31 6.86 -23.31
CA THR A 42 2.49 8.29 -23.56
C THR A 42 2.56 8.58 -25.06
N GLU A 43 2.25 9.81 -25.48
CA GLU A 43 2.41 10.25 -26.86
C GLU A 43 3.83 10.03 -27.40
N SER A 44 4.85 10.29 -26.57
CA SER A 44 6.25 10.06 -26.94
C SER A 44 6.61 8.58 -27.14
N ALA A 45 5.92 7.66 -26.47
CA ALA A 45 6.13 6.22 -26.67
C ALA A 45 5.75 5.75 -28.07
N LYS A 46 4.80 6.41 -28.73
CA LYS A 46 4.38 6.12 -30.12
C LYS A 46 5.51 6.23 -31.14
N LYS A 47 6.56 7.00 -30.81
CA LYS A 47 7.73 7.13 -31.68
C LYS A 47 8.61 5.89 -31.69
N PHE A 48 8.46 4.98 -30.72
CA PHE A 48 9.29 3.79 -30.56
C PHE A 48 8.51 2.48 -30.76
N VAL A 49 7.22 2.51 -30.50
CA VAL A 49 6.34 1.33 -30.66
C VAL A 49 4.95 1.79 -31.08
N THR A 50 4.30 1.07 -31.99
CA THR A 50 2.96 1.44 -32.44
C THR A 50 1.87 0.95 -31.49
N PRO A 51 0.79 1.72 -31.27
CA PRO A 51 -0.37 1.25 -30.51
C PRO A 51 -0.96 -0.05 -31.06
N LEU A 52 -0.95 -0.20 -32.41
CA LEU A 52 -1.46 -1.40 -33.08
C LEU A 52 -0.71 -2.67 -32.67
N ALA A 53 0.62 -2.61 -32.54
CA ALA A 53 1.43 -3.75 -32.09
C ALA A 53 1.04 -4.19 -30.68
N LEU A 54 0.81 -3.23 -29.78
CA LEU A 54 0.41 -3.47 -28.39
C LEU A 54 -1.04 -3.95 -28.27
N GLN A 55 -1.96 -3.39 -29.05
CA GLN A 55 -3.34 -3.84 -29.11
C GLN A 55 -3.44 -5.28 -29.60
N ASN A 56 -2.69 -5.65 -30.63
CA ASN A 56 -2.69 -7.01 -31.18
C ASN A 56 -2.11 -8.03 -30.20
N THR A 57 -1.17 -7.64 -29.35
CA THR A 57 -0.54 -8.53 -28.36
C THR A 57 -1.36 -8.64 -27.07
N SER A 58 -1.95 -7.55 -26.59
CA SER A 58 -2.77 -7.52 -25.36
C SER A 58 -4.21 -7.94 -25.59
N LYS A 59 -4.69 -7.90 -26.85
CA LYS A 59 -6.11 -8.05 -27.25
C LYS A 59 -7.04 -6.97 -26.65
N ASN A 60 -6.47 -5.90 -26.11
CA ASN A 60 -7.19 -4.79 -25.53
C ASN A 60 -6.80 -3.48 -26.22
N LYS A 61 -7.74 -2.51 -26.27
CA LYS A 61 -7.45 -1.17 -26.78
C LYS A 61 -6.36 -0.51 -25.94
N VAL A 62 -5.42 0.16 -26.61
CA VAL A 62 -4.34 0.93 -25.96
C VAL A 62 -4.85 2.33 -25.66
N ILE A 63 -4.67 2.77 -24.43
CA ILE A 63 -5.05 4.11 -23.97
C ILE A 63 -3.87 5.05 -24.16
N ILE A 64 -4.11 6.19 -24.82
CA ILE A 64 -3.10 7.21 -25.09
C ILE A 64 -3.60 8.57 -24.63
N ASP A 65 -4.74 8.97 -25.14
CA ASP A 65 -5.40 10.23 -24.83
C ASP A 65 -6.41 10.01 -23.69
N MET A 66 -6.33 10.85 -22.68
CA MET A 66 -7.24 10.81 -21.53
C MET A 66 -8.66 11.29 -21.88
N PHE A 67 -8.83 11.96 -23.02
CA PHE A 67 -10.10 12.51 -23.53
C PHE A 67 -10.66 11.75 -24.73
N ASP A 68 -10.12 10.56 -25.07
CA ASP A 68 -10.65 9.71 -26.12
C ASP A 68 -12.09 9.26 -25.76
N ASP A 69 -13.07 9.65 -26.56
CA ASP A 69 -14.49 9.37 -26.35
C ASP A 69 -14.79 7.89 -26.15
N SER A 70 -14.03 7.01 -26.78
CA SER A 70 -14.23 5.57 -26.70
C SER A 70 -13.83 4.94 -25.34
N ILE A 71 -13.10 5.68 -24.49
CA ILE A 71 -12.76 5.25 -23.14
C ILE A 71 -13.66 5.91 -22.10
N GLN A 72 -14.39 6.96 -22.48
CA GLN A 72 -15.26 7.74 -21.59
C GLN A 72 -16.66 7.15 -21.39
N GLU A 73 -17.03 6.10 -22.12
CA GLU A 73 -18.36 5.47 -22.04
C GLU A 73 -18.82 5.08 -20.62
N ARG A 74 -17.90 5.04 -19.65
CA ARG A 74 -18.16 4.71 -18.24
C ARG A 74 -17.81 5.82 -17.25
N GLY A 75 -17.69 7.07 -17.70
CA GLY A 75 -17.29 8.18 -16.82
C GLY A 75 -15.82 8.09 -16.43
N SER A 76 -15.47 8.24 -15.14
CA SER A 76 -14.10 8.31 -14.59
C SER A 76 -13.25 7.08 -14.91
N TRP A 77 -12.91 6.85 -16.19
CA TRP A 77 -12.22 5.67 -16.72
C TRP A 77 -10.91 5.34 -15.97
N HIS A 78 -10.16 6.37 -15.57
CA HIS A 78 -8.89 6.21 -14.82
C HIS A 78 -9.12 5.60 -13.44
N ILE A 79 -10.20 5.97 -12.75
CA ILE A 79 -10.58 5.37 -11.47
C ILE A 79 -10.94 3.90 -11.65
N HIS A 80 -11.80 3.60 -12.65
CA HIS A 80 -12.22 2.23 -12.90
C HIS A 80 -11.07 1.33 -13.33
N LEU A 81 -10.09 1.87 -14.10
CA LEU A 81 -8.95 1.11 -14.54
C LEU A 81 -7.93 0.90 -13.41
N ALA A 82 -7.74 1.90 -12.54
CA ALA A 82 -6.94 1.76 -11.33
C ALA A 82 -7.52 0.71 -10.36
N GLN A 83 -8.84 0.67 -10.21
CA GLN A 83 -9.53 -0.35 -9.39
C GLN A 83 -9.56 -1.74 -10.05
N TRP A 84 -9.45 -1.80 -11.39
CA TRP A 84 -9.47 -3.06 -12.12
C TRP A 84 -8.18 -3.86 -11.96
N CYS A 85 -7.01 -3.20 -11.86
CA CYS A 85 -5.72 -3.88 -11.92
C CYS A 85 -5.26 -4.40 -10.55
N ASP A 86 -4.59 -5.56 -10.55
CA ASP A 86 -3.90 -6.12 -9.38
C ASP A 86 -2.52 -5.46 -9.17
N CYS A 87 -1.91 -4.93 -10.23
CA CYS A 87 -0.74 -4.08 -10.15
C CYS A 87 -0.57 -3.21 -11.40
N MET A 88 0.14 -2.10 -11.24
CA MET A 88 0.63 -1.27 -12.33
C MET A 88 2.12 -1.50 -12.55
N VAL A 89 2.52 -1.65 -13.81
CA VAL A 89 3.92 -1.80 -14.23
C VAL A 89 4.25 -0.69 -15.23
N ILE A 90 5.24 0.14 -14.93
CA ILE A 90 5.73 1.20 -15.83
C ILE A 90 7.06 0.74 -16.43
N ALA A 91 7.04 0.25 -17.65
CA ALA A 91 8.20 -0.35 -18.32
C ALA A 91 8.18 -0.12 -19.84
N PRO A 92 9.10 0.71 -20.37
CA PRO A 92 10.10 1.52 -19.68
C PRO A 92 9.51 2.76 -18.98
N CYS A 93 10.19 3.27 -17.95
CA CYS A 93 9.93 4.58 -17.36
C CYS A 93 11.04 5.56 -17.74
N SER A 94 10.72 6.61 -18.50
CA SER A 94 11.65 7.68 -18.83
C SER A 94 11.86 8.64 -17.65
N ALA A 95 12.99 9.35 -17.62
CA ALA A 95 13.28 10.38 -16.62
C ALA A 95 12.17 11.44 -16.52
N THR A 96 11.60 11.87 -17.65
CA THR A 96 10.47 12.81 -17.69
C THR A 96 9.24 12.25 -16.98
N THR A 97 8.87 10.99 -17.23
CA THR A 97 7.71 10.38 -16.57
C THR A 97 7.96 10.19 -15.10
N LEU A 98 9.17 9.76 -14.70
CA LEU A 98 9.54 9.65 -13.29
C LEU A 98 9.41 11.00 -12.56
N ALA A 99 9.92 12.08 -13.17
CA ALA A 99 9.78 13.44 -12.60
C ALA A 99 8.32 13.86 -12.47
N ARG A 100 7.47 13.60 -13.48
CA ARG A 100 6.04 13.91 -13.41
C ARG A 100 5.34 13.17 -12.28
N ILE A 101 5.65 11.88 -12.09
CA ILE A 101 5.10 11.09 -10.98
C ILE A 101 5.56 11.67 -9.65
N ALA A 102 6.85 11.98 -9.50
CA ALA A 102 7.42 12.56 -8.28
C ALA A 102 6.75 13.87 -7.86
N HIS A 103 6.29 14.66 -8.83
CA HIS A 103 5.69 15.97 -8.58
C HIS A 103 4.16 16.01 -8.74
N GLY A 104 3.49 14.84 -8.86
CA GLY A 104 2.04 14.75 -8.86
C GLY A 104 1.34 15.34 -10.09
N PHE A 105 1.99 15.35 -11.27
CA PHE A 105 1.36 15.78 -12.51
C PHE A 105 0.30 14.77 -12.98
N ALA A 106 -0.83 15.28 -13.49
CA ALA A 106 -1.91 14.50 -14.11
C ALA A 106 -2.22 15.02 -15.53
N ASP A 107 -1.18 15.36 -16.28
CA ASP A 107 -1.26 16.03 -17.58
C ASP A 107 -1.40 15.07 -18.77
N ASN A 108 -1.43 13.76 -18.52
CA ASN A 108 -1.61 12.72 -19.51
C ASN A 108 -2.26 11.46 -18.88
N ALA A 109 -2.73 10.54 -19.72
CA ALA A 109 -3.44 9.35 -19.30
C ALA A 109 -2.67 8.49 -18.29
N LEU A 110 -1.35 8.35 -18.46
CA LEU A 110 -0.51 7.55 -17.57
C LEU A 110 -0.41 8.18 -16.18
N THR A 111 -0.07 9.47 -16.09
CA THR A 111 0.11 10.15 -14.81
C THR A 111 -1.20 10.32 -14.06
N ALA A 112 -2.33 10.53 -14.76
CA ALA A 112 -3.65 10.52 -14.16
C ALA A 112 -4.00 9.15 -13.54
N LEU A 113 -3.64 8.04 -14.20
CA LEU A 113 -3.81 6.69 -13.67
C LEU A 113 -2.94 6.45 -12.42
N VAL A 114 -1.68 6.91 -12.42
CA VAL A 114 -0.80 6.76 -11.25
C VAL A 114 -1.39 7.45 -10.02
N LEU A 115 -1.94 8.65 -10.17
CA LEU A 115 -2.60 9.37 -9.07
C LEU A 115 -3.93 8.73 -8.63
N ALA A 116 -4.56 7.94 -9.49
CA ALA A 116 -5.78 7.21 -9.17
C ALA A 116 -5.53 5.87 -8.44
N LEU A 117 -4.28 5.39 -8.38
CA LEU A 117 -3.93 4.19 -7.63
C LEU A 117 -4.08 4.46 -6.13
N SER A 118 -4.83 3.60 -5.42
CA SER A 118 -4.93 3.65 -3.95
C SER A 118 -4.01 2.60 -3.31
N ASP A 119 -4.49 1.36 -3.19
CA ASP A 119 -3.75 0.27 -2.55
C ASP A 119 -3.11 -0.70 -3.56
N VAL A 120 -3.08 -0.32 -4.85
CA VAL A 120 -2.53 -1.13 -5.93
C VAL A 120 -1.03 -0.91 -6.02
N PRO A 121 -0.19 -1.97 -5.94
CA PRO A 121 1.25 -1.84 -6.06
C PRO A 121 1.66 -1.35 -7.45
N CYS A 122 2.58 -0.38 -7.48
CA CYS A 122 3.15 0.16 -8.71
C CYS A 122 4.64 -0.16 -8.79
N TYR A 123 5.04 -0.85 -9.87
CA TYR A 123 6.42 -1.24 -10.14
C TYR A 123 6.96 -0.44 -11.32
N ILE A 124 8.04 0.27 -11.10
CA ILE A 124 8.62 1.21 -12.06
C ILE A 124 9.99 0.69 -12.50
N PHE A 125 10.16 0.53 -13.81
CA PHE A 125 11.39 0.08 -14.45
C PHE A 125 12.01 1.24 -15.25
N PRO A 126 12.90 2.04 -14.65
CA PRO A 126 13.55 3.14 -15.35
C PRO A 126 14.39 2.64 -16.53
N ALA A 127 14.45 3.44 -17.59
CA ALA A 127 15.29 3.17 -18.75
C ALA A 127 15.77 4.48 -19.38
N MET A 128 17.06 4.78 -19.20
CA MET A 128 17.71 6.00 -19.65
C MET A 128 19.22 5.78 -19.72
N ASP A 129 19.98 6.73 -20.24
CA ASP A 129 21.43 6.67 -20.21
C ASP A 129 21.99 6.75 -18.78
N THR A 130 23.22 6.26 -18.56
CA THR A 130 23.86 6.19 -17.23
C THR A 130 23.95 7.55 -16.57
N ASP A 131 24.40 8.59 -17.30
CA ASP A 131 24.52 9.94 -16.74
C ASP A 131 23.17 10.52 -16.33
N MET A 132 22.12 10.21 -17.10
CA MET A 132 20.74 10.59 -16.75
C MET A 132 20.24 9.85 -15.50
N TRP A 133 20.58 8.57 -15.37
CA TRP A 133 20.20 7.77 -14.21
C TRP A 133 20.89 8.27 -12.94
N LEU A 134 22.20 8.50 -13.01
CA LEU A 134 23.01 8.97 -11.88
C LEU A 134 22.83 10.45 -11.56
N HIS A 135 22.12 11.20 -12.41
CA HIS A 135 21.91 12.63 -12.20
C HIS A 135 21.17 12.88 -10.87
N PRO A 136 21.62 13.83 -10.03
CA PRO A 136 21.01 14.10 -8.72
C PRO A 136 19.51 14.35 -8.78
N ALA A 137 19.00 15.04 -9.81
CA ALA A 137 17.56 15.26 -9.98
C ALA A 137 16.79 13.95 -10.21
N THR A 138 17.36 12.99 -10.95
CA THR A 138 16.73 11.68 -11.17
C THR A 138 16.71 10.87 -9.89
N GLN A 139 17.81 10.84 -9.12
CA GLN A 139 17.89 10.14 -7.86
C GLN A 139 16.93 10.74 -6.82
N ASN A 140 16.86 12.08 -6.73
CA ASN A 140 15.89 12.74 -5.87
C ASN A 140 14.42 12.40 -6.24
N ASN A 141 14.10 12.36 -7.54
CA ASN A 141 12.78 11.92 -7.99
C ASN A 141 12.51 10.45 -7.63
N CYS A 142 13.52 9.59 -7.68
CA CYS A 142 13.40 8.20 -7.22
C CYS A 142 13.03 8.13 -5.73
N ASP A 143 13.69 8.92 -4.89
CA ASP A 143 13.44 8.93 -3.45
C ASP A 143 12.04 9.46 -3.11
N ILE A 144 11.59 10.50 -3.80
CA ILE A 144 10.23 11.02 -3.67
C ILE A 144 9.21 9.93 -4.05
N VAL A 145 9.39 9.27 -5.18
CA VAL A 145 8.48 8.22 -5.67
C VAL A 145 8.47 7.01 -4.74
N ARG A 146 9.62 6.62 -4.17
CA ARG A 146 9.70 5.58 -3.13
C ARG A 146 8.92 5.98 -1.87
N SER A 147 8.96 7.25 -1.47
CA SER A 147 8.22 7.75 -0.31
C SER A 147 6.70 7.66 -0.46
N PHE A 148 6.18 7.59 -1.70
CA PHE A 148 4.77 7.31 -1.99
C PHE A 148 4.39 5.83 -1.90
N GLY A 149 5.36 4.94 -1.61
CA GLY A 149 5.15 3.49 -1.55
C GLY A 149 5.30 2.78 -2.90
N TYR A 150 5.76 3.47 -3.95
CA TYR A 150 6.00 2.84 -5.26
C TYR A 150 7.36 2.15 -5.31
N HIS A 151 7.43 1.07 -6.06
CA HIS A 151 8.63 0.23 -6.14
C HIS A 151 9.44 0.57 -7.38
N ILE A 152 10.57 1.24 -7.20
CA ILE A 152 11.53 1.46 -8.28
C ILE A 152 12.50 0.29 -8.33
N ILE A 153 12.50 -0.41 -9.48
CA ILE A 153 13.44 -1.49 -9.77
C ILE A 153 14.63 -0.86 -10.50
N GLU A 154 15.80 -0.91 -9.87
CA GLU A 154 16.99 -0.30 -10.44
C GLU A 154 17.30 -0.85 -11.85
N PRO A 155 17.69 0.02 -12.79
CA PRO A 155 18.02 -0.42 -14.14
C PRO A 155 19.16 -1.45 -14.15
N ALA A 156 19.13 -2.35 -15.12
CA ALA A 156 20.22 -3.30 -15.33
C ALA A 156 21.48 -2.62 -15.86
N HIS A 157 22.62 -3.22 -15.59
CA HIS A 157 23.91 -2.85 -16.19
C HIS A 157 24.05 -3.53 -17.56
N GLY A 158 24.57 -2.83 -18.54
CA GLY A 158 24.84 -3.39 -19.88
C GLY A 158 25.11 -2.31 -20.91
N GLU A 159 25.16 -2.72 -22.19
CA GLU A 159 25.27 -1.81 -23.31
C GLU A 159 23.99 -0.99 -23.48
N LEU A 160 24.15 0.31 -23.64
CA LEU A 160 23.09 1.30 -23.79
C LEU A 160 22.93 1.71 -25.25
N ALA A 161 21.84 2.38 -25.60
CA ALA A 161 21.59 2.83 -26.98
C ALA A 161 22.63 3.90 -27.46
N SER A 162 23.29 4.56 -26.53
CA SER A 162 24.43 5.48 -26.81
C SER A 162 25.72 4.76 -27.20
N GLY A 163 25.79 3.43 -27.05
CA GLY A 163 27.02 2.64 -27.20
C GLY A 163 27.90 2.59 -25.95
N LEU A 164 27.50 3.29 -24.87
CA LEU A 164 28.18 3.22 -23.58
C LEU A 164 27.76 1.94 -22.82
N ILE A 165 28.64 1.47 -21.94
CA ILE A 165 28.34 0.37 -21.02
C ILE A 165 28.18 0.95 -19.63
N GLY A 166 27.02 0.72 -19.03
CA GLY A 166 26.71 1.25 -17.70
C GLY A 166 25.34 0.81 -17.19
N ILE A 167 24.94 1.40 -16.06
CA ILE A 167 23.62 1.22 -15.46
C ILE A 167 22.62 2.15 -16.17
N GLY A 168 21.45 1.63 -16.57
CA GLY A 168 20.43 2.44 -17.26
C GLY A 168 19.52 1.62 -18.17
N ARG A 169 19.88 0.36 -18.40
CA ARG A 169 19.15 -0.55 -19.29
C ARG A 169 17.89 -1.08 -18.61
N MET A 170 16.76 -1.09 -19.32
CA MET A 170 15.55 -1.78 -18.87
C MET A 170 15.81 -3.29 -18.80
N HIS A 171 15.35 -3.92 -17.74
CA HIS A 171 15.35 -5.38 -17.59
C HIS A 171 14.71 -6.08 -18.80
N GLU A 172 15.09 -7.32 -19.05
CA GLU A 172 14.49 -8.11 -20.12
C GLU A 172 13.02 -8.47 -19.79
N PRO A 173 12.14 -8.57 -20.80
CA PRO A 173 10.72 -8.86 -20.59
C PRO A 173 10.47 -10.07 -19.71
N THR A 174 11.24 -11.13 -19.85
CA THR A 174 11.11 -12.36 -19.03
C THR A 174 11.50 -12.14 -17.57
N GLU A 175 12.51 -11.30 -17.31
CA GLU A 175 12.94 -10.94 -15.95
C GLU A 175 11.88 -10.09 -15.25
N ILE A 176 11.32 -9.10 -15.97
CA ILE A 176 10.21 -8.26 -15.46
C ILE A 176 9.03 -9.13 -15.05
N VAL A 177 8.58 -10.04 -15.93
CA VAL A 177 7.45 -10.94 -15.64
C VAL A 177 7.74 -11.85 -14.45
N CYS A 178 8.95 -12.40 -14.36
CA CYS A 178 9.35 -13.24 -13.23
C CYS A 178 9.33 -12.46 -11.91
N LEU A 179 9.87 -11.24 -11.90
CA LEU A 179 9.90 -10.36 -10.72
C LEU A 179 8.48 -9.99 -10.28
N ILE A 180 7.61 -9.58 -11.21
CA ILE A 180 6.20 -9.24 -10.91
C ILE A 180 5.45 -10.47 -10.38
N ALA A 181 5.66 -11.65 -10.98
CA ALA A 181 5.04 -12.89 -10.50
C ALA A 181 5.46 -13.19 -9.05
N GLN A 182 6.74 -13.08 -8.72
CA GLN A 182 7.23 -13.25 -7.36
C GLN A 182 6.60 -12.25 -6.39
N LYS A 183 6.57 -10.95 -6.76
CA LYS A 183 6.00 -9.89 -5.93
C LYS A 183 4.51 -10.09 -5.67
N LEU A 184 3.73 -10.46 -6.69
CA LEU A 184 2.30 -10.70 -6.55
C LEU A 184 1.97 -12.03 -5.85
N GLN A 185 2.87 -13.01 -5.90
CA GLN A 185 2.75 -14.25 -5.12
C GLN A 185 3.07 -14.03 -3.64
N THR A 186 4.05 -13.18 -3.31
CA THR A 186 4.40 -12.84 -1.91
C THR A 186 3.27 -12.07 -1.19
N VAL A 187 2.40 -11.36 -1.91
CA VAL A 187 1.18 -10.75 -1.33
C VAL A 187 0.13 -11.83 -0.98
N ASN A 188 0.24 -13.04 -1.56
CA ASN A 188 -0.62 -14.18 -1.30
C ASN A 188 0.11 -15.35 -0.60
N VAL A 189 1.14 -15.10 0.16
CA VAL A 189 1.61 -16.10 1.13
C VAL A 189 0.55 -16.15 2.24
N GLN A 190 -0.51 -16.93 1.99
CA GLN A 190 -1.22 -17.54 3.10
C GLN A 190 -0.16 -18.30 3.88
N ILE A 191 0.23 -17.78 5.02
CA ILE A 191 1.08 -18.52 5.95
C ILE A 191 0.19 -19.67 6.45
N PRO A 192 0.41 -20.93 6.00
CA PRO A 192 -0.44 -22.05 6.43
C PRO A 192 -0.43 -22.21 7.96
N ALA A 193 0.60 -21.64 8.61
CA ALA A 193 0.80 -21.62 10.05
C ALA A 193 -0.31 -20.88 10.83
N LEU A 194 -1.06 -19.96 10.24
CA LEU A 194 -2.14 -19.24 10.94
C LEU A 194 -3.53 -19.81 10.65
N LYS A 195 -3.66 -20.75 9.72
CA LYS A 195 -4.95 -21.39 9.43
C LYS A 195 -5.44 -22.20 10.65
N GLY A 196 -6.61 -21.84 11.16
CA GLY A 196 -7.19 -22.45 12.35
C GLY A 196 -6.55 -22.03 13.67
N LYS A 197 -5.62 -21.05 13.65
CA LYS A 197 -5.07 -20.43 14.86
C LYS A 197 -5.94 -19.30 15.34
N LYS A 198 -6.07 -19.15 16.66
CA LYS A 198 -6.72 -18.03 17.31
C LYS A 198 -5.67 -17.01 17.73
N VAL A 199 -5.86 -15.76 17.30
CA VAL A 199 -4.91 -14.66 17.55
C VAL A 199 -5.62 -13.52 18.27
N LEU A 200 -5.15 -13.18 19.46
CA LEU A 200 -5.60 -12.01 20.21
C LEU A 200 -4.66 -10.84 19.94
N ILE A 201 -5.22 -9.66 19.66
CA ILE A 201 -4.44 -8.46 19.41
C ILE A 201 -5.05 -7.31 20.20
N THR A 202 -4.22 -6.55 20.95
CA THR A 202 -4.66 -5.30 21.54
C THR A 202 -4.26 -4.11 20.65
N ALA A 203 -5.10 -3.07 20.59
CA ALA A 203 -4.87 -1.91 19.72
C ALA A 203 -5.43 -0.62 20.31
N GLY A 204 -4.92 0.52 19.87
CA GLY A 204 -5.38 1.85 20.26
C GLY A 204 -4.88 2.30 21.64
N PRO A 205 -5.30 3.49 22.10
CA PRO A 205 -5.00 4.00 23.43
C PRO A 205 -5.99 3.49 24.46
N THR A 206 -5.68 3.63 25.77
CA THR A 206 -6.69 3.62 26.82
C THR A 206 -6.91 5.03 27.35
N TYR A 207 -8.12 5.31 27.83
CA TYR A 207 -8.53 6.58 28.38
C TYR A 207 -8.94 6.40 29.84
N GLU A 208 -8.16 7.02 30.73
CA GLU A 208 -8.38 6.99 32.18
C GLU A 208 -9.13 8.23 32.60
N ARG A 209 -10.41 8.09 32.93
CA ARG A 209 -11.29 9.24 33.21
C ARG A 209 -10.84 10.02 34.42
N LEU A 210 -10.68 11.33 34.22
CA LEU A 210 -10.54 12.32 35.31
C LEU A 210 -11.91 12.75 35.83
N ASP A 211 -12.83 12.99 34.90
CA ASP A 211 -14.22 13.34 35.16
C ASP A 211 -15.11 12.91 33.97
N ALA A 212 -16.38 13.31 33.96
CA ALA A 212 -17.31 12.98 32.88
C ALA A 212 -16.89 13.49 31.48
N VAL A 213 -15.87 14.36 31.37
CA VAL A 213 -15.50 15.03 30.12
C VAL A 213 -14.01 14.86 29.78
N ARG A 214 -13.15 14.75 30.80
CA ARG A 214 -11.69 14.75 30.65
C ARG A 214 -11.09 13.40 31.02
N PHE A 215 -10.02 13.03 30.35
CA PHE A 215 -9.27 11.79 30.59
C PHE A 215 -7.77 12.02 30.45
N ILE A 216 -6.99 11.09 30.98
CA ILE A 216 -5.57 10.89 30.71
C ILE A 216 -5.47 9.72 29.72
N GLY A 217 -4.62 9.82 28.72
CA GLY A 217 -4.39 8.74 27.75
C GLY A 217 -3.15 8.98 26.92
N ASN A 218 -2.74 7.96 26.19
CA ASN A 218 -1.57 7.99 25.34
C ASN A 218 -1.96 8.37 23.89
N PHE A 219 -1.05 9.02 23.15
CA PHE A 219 -1.22 9.23 21.72
C PHE A 219 -1.07 7.89 21.00
N SER A 220 -2.17 7.37 20.48
CA SER A 220 -2.15 6.18 19.62
C SER A 220 -3.30 6.22 18.63
N SER A 221 -3.00 5.95 17.38
CA SER A 221 -4.02 5.84 16.32
C SER A 221 -4.59 4.43 16.18
N GLY A 222 -3.99 3.42 16.82
CA GLY A 222 -4.35 2.01 16.69
C GLY A 222 -3.96 1.36 15.38
N LYS A 223 -3.42 2.10 14.40
CA LYS A 223 -3.15 1.62 13.03
C LYS A 223 -2.34 0.33 12.99
N MET A 224 -1.32 0.17 13.84
CA MET A 224 -0.46 -1.01 13.85
C MET A 224 -1.24 -2.26 14.26
N GLY A 225 -1.98 -2.21 15.39
CA GLY A 225 -2.77 -3.35 15.87
C GLY A 225 -3.88 -3.74 14.88
N PHE A 226 -4.55 -2.75 14.25
CA PHE A 226 -5.54 -3.03 13.20
C PHE A 226 -4.91 -3.66 11.97
N ALA A 227 -3.74 -3.19 11.52
CA ALA A 227 -3.02 -3.79 10.40
C ALA A 227 -2.59 -5.25 10.68
N LEU A 228 -2.12 -5.53 11.89
CA LEU A 228 -1.79 -6.89 12.33
C LEU A 228 -3.03 -7.79 12.37
N ALA A 229 -4.17 -7.27 12.85
CA ALA A 229 -5.43 -8.01 12.91
C ALA A 229 -5.93 -8.39 11.49
N GLU A 230 -5.92 -7.43 10.56
CA GLU A 230 -6.28 -7.68 9.16
C GLU A 230 -5.30 -8.66 8.49
N TYR A 231 -4.00 -8.54 8.76
CA TYR A 231 -3.00 -9.46 8.24
C TYR A 231 -3.20 -10.89 8.76
N ALA A 232 -3.41 -11.06 10.07
CA ALA A 232 -3.66 -12.37 10.68
C ALA A 232 -4.93 -13.02 10.11
N ARG A 233 -6.02 -12.25 9.99
CA ARG A 233 -7.28 -12.69 9.37
C ARG A 233 -7.07 -13.12 7.90
N ASN A 234 -6.37 -12.32 7.12
CA ASN A 234 -6.09 -12.61 5.71
C ASN A 234 -5.26 -13.89 5.53
N ASN A 235 -4.53 -14.29 6.56
CA ASN A 235 -3.75 -15.52 6.60
C ASN A 235 -4.49 -16.69 7.30
N GLY A 236 -5.80 -16.57 7.47
CA GLY A 236 -6.67 -17.67 7.92
C GLY A 236 -6.81 -17.84 9.42
N ALA A 237 -6.34 -16.88 10.22
CA ALA A 237 -6.55 -16.88 11.67
C ALA A 237 -7.98 -16.46 12.04
N GLU A 238 -8.49 -17.01 13.16
CA GLU A 238 -9.59 -16.45 13.92
C GLU A 238 -9.02 -15.32 14.80
N VAL A 239 -9.49 -14.08 14.61
CA VAL A 239 -8.88 -12.91 15.26
C VAL A 239 -9.83 -12.29 16.27
N ILE A 240 -9.33 -12.10 17.50
CA ILE A 240 -9.94 -11.30 18.56
C ILE A 240 -9.13 -10.00 18.65
N LEU A 241 -9.80 -8.86 18.39
CA LEU A 241 -9.19 -7.53 18.46
C LEU A 241 -9.79 -6.76 19.63
N ILE A 242 -9.01 -6.55 20.68
CA ILE A 242 -9.39 -5.70 21.81
C ILE A 242 -8.89 -4.28 21.52
N SER A 243 -9.83 -3.36 21.32
CA SER A 243 -9.51 -2.00 20.85
C SER A 243 -9.91 -0.94 21.85
N GLY A 244 -8.96 -0.12 22.25
CA GLY A 244 -9.26 1.18 22.86
C GLY A 244 -9.92 2.14 21.85
N PRO A 245 -10.29 3.37 22.30
CA PRO A 245 -11.08 4.30 21.50
C PRO A 245 -10.32 4.80 20.27
N VAL A 246 -10.74 4.35 19.08
CA VAL A 246 -10.20 4.77 17.78
C VAL A 246 -11.30 4.84 16.73
N ALA A 247 -11.12 5.68 15.71
CA ALA A 247 -12.06 5.80 14.59
C ALA A 247 -11.92 4.69 13.53
N LEU A 248 -10.94 3.80 13.67
CA LEU A 248 -10.69 2.72 12.72
C LEU A 248 -11.80 1.67 12.76
N LYS A 249 -12.11 1.13 11.59
CA LYS A 249 -13.06 0.00 11.46
C LYS A 249 -12.28 -1.27 11.18
N ALA A 250 -12.65 -2.36 11.83
CA ALA A 250 -12.18 -3.70 11.51
C ALA A 250 -13.14 -4.39 10.53
N SER A 251 -12.63 -5.39 9.81
CA SER A 251 -13.48 -6.28 9.01
C SER A 251 -14.54 -6.96 9.87
N THR A 252 -15.72 -7.21 9.31
CA THR A 252 -16.84 -7.87 9.99
C THR A 252 -16.54 -9.31 10.44
N THR A 253 -15.48 -9.91 9.93
CA THR A 253 -15.04 -11.26 10.29
C THR A 253 -14.05 -11.27 11.46
N ILE A 254 -13.57 -10.11 11.94
CA ILE A 254 -12.76 -9.97 13.14
C ILE A 254 -13.70 -9.77 14.33
N HIS A 255 -13.53 -10.58 15.38
CA HIS A 255 -14.24 -10.39 16.63
C HIS A 255 -13.63 -9.21 17.38
N ARG A 256 -14.27 -8.04 17.28
CA ARG A 256 -13.80 -6.81 17.93
C ARG A 256 -14.49 -6.62 19.28
N ILE A 257 -13.68 -6.33 20.31
CA ILE A 257 -14.11 -5.97 21.65
C ILE A 257 -13.64 -4.54 21.90
N ASP A 258 -14.58 -3.60 22.05
CA ASP A 258 -14.27 -2.21 22.35
C ASP A 258 -14.15 -2.00 23.86
N VAL A 259 -13.07 -1.36 24.29
CA VAL A 259 -12.77 -1.01 25.69
C VAL A 259 -12.39 0.47 25.77
N GLU A 260 -12.48 1.05 26.97
CA GLU A 260 -12.12 2.46 27.18
C GLU A 260 -10.87 2.59 28.07
N SER A 261 -10.82 1.85 29.20
CA SER A 261 -9.75 1.99 30.18
C SER A 261 -8.77 0.81 30.16
N ALA A 262 -7.61 1.00 30.83
CA ALA A 262 -6.61 -0.04 31.05
C ALA A 262 -7.20 -1.24 31.79
N GLU A 263 -8.05 -1.00 32.81
CA GLU A 263 -8.72 -2.06 33.56
C GLU A 263 -9.66 -2.90 32.65
N GLN A 264 -10.45 -2.24 31.81
CA GLN A 264 -11.33 -2.96 30.86
C GLN A 264 -10.51 -3.76 29.84
N MET A 265 -9.39 -3.20 29.36
CA MET A 265 -8.48 -3.91 28.45
C MET A 265 -7.86 -5.13 29.14
N PHE A 266 -7.39 -4.98 30.36
CA PHE A 266 -6.85 -6.07 31.15
C PHE A 266 -7.86 -7.21 31.33
N VAL A 267 -9.09 -6.90 31.76
CA VAL A 267 -10.16 -7.89 31.94
C VAL A 267 -10.46 -8.59 30.61
N ALA A 268 -10.65 -7.84 29.52
CA ALA A 268 -10.91 -8.42 28.20
C ALA A 268 -9.77 -9.31 27.70
N VAL A 269 -8.52 -8.95 27.98
CA VAL A 269 -7.35 -9.80 27.70
C VAL A 269 -7.41 -11.08 28.52
N CYS A 270 -7.56 -11.00 29.84
CA CYS A 270 -7.61 -12.16 30.74
C CYS A 270 -8.73 -13.15 30.38
N ASP A 271 -9.91 -12.65 30.01
CA ASP A 271 -11.05 -13.48 29.65
C ASP A 271 -10.82 -14.27 28.34
N ASN A 272 -10.06 -13.71 27.40
CA ASN A 272 -9.85 -14.32 26.09
C ASN A 272 -8.50 -15.04 25.94
N PHE A 273 -7.48 -14.66 26.72
CA PHE A 273 -6.11 -15.20 26.63
C PHE A 273 -6.03 -16.73 26.72
N PRO A 274 -6.76 -17.43 27.64
CA PRO A 274 -6.68 -18.89 27.74
C PRO A 274 -7.14 -19.64 26.49
N SER A 275 -7.87 -18.96 25.59
CA SER A 275 -8.49 -19.56 24.41
C SER A 275 -7.70 -19.33 23.13
N VAL A 276 -6.57 -18.60 23.17
CA VAL A 276 -5.82 -18.20 21.98
C VAL A 276 -4.46 -18.90 21.86
N ASP A 277 -4.02 -19.07 20.62
CA ASP A 277 -2.70 -19.65 20.33
C ASP A 277 -1.58 -18.58 20.34
N ILE A 278 -1.94 -17.33 19.99
CA ILE A 278 -0.98 -16.22 19.84
C ILE A 278 -1.62 -14.97 20.44
N ALA A 279 -0.87 -14.20 21.23
CA ALA A 279 -1.26 -12.88 21.70
C ALA A 279 -0.23 -11.84 21.27
N ILE A 280 -0.72 -10.69 20.76
CA ILE A 280 0.10 -9.55 20.32
C ILE A 280 -0.41 -8.29 21.01
N PHE A 281 0.45 -7.70 21.84
CA PHE A 281 0.12 -6.50 22.61
C PHE A 281 0.64 -5.26 21.86
N ALA A 282 -0.26 -4.55 21.16
CA ALA A 282 0.07 -3.37 20.36
C ALA A 282 -0.72 -2.12 20.79
N ALA A 283 -1.46 -2.20 21.91
CA ALA A 283 -2.13 -1.05 22.48
C ALA A 283 -1.16 -0.12 23.22
N ALA A 284 -1.51 1.15 23.30
CA ALA A 284 -0.82 2.13 24.13
C ALA A 284 -1.63 2.33 25.42
N VAL A 285 -1.42 1.41 26.37
CA VAL A 285 -2.09 1.40 27.66
C VAL A 285 -1.51 2.50 28.56
N ALA A 286 -2.37 3.20 29.30
CA ALA A 286 -1.93 4.22 30.25
C ALA A 286 -1.38 3.55 31.51
N ASP A 287 -0.17 3.96 31.98
CA ASP A 287 0.49 3.40 33.15
C ASP A 287 -0.15 3.84 34.48
N TYR A 288 -0.92 4.93 34.44
CA TYR A 288 -1.54 5.53 35.61
C TYR A 288 -2.99 5.90 35.35
N THR A 289 -3.86 5.67 36.36
CA THR A 289 -5.26 6.06 36.37
C THR A 289 -5.57 6.96 37.60
N PRO A 290 -6.52 7.89 37.53
CA PRO A 290 -6.92 8.68 38.69
C PRO A 290 -7.41 7.81 39.85
N LEU A 291 -6.91 8.11 41.05
CA LEU A 291 -7.29 7.37 42.27
C LEU A 291 -8.78 7.57 42.59
N HIS A 292 -9.30 8.76 42.33
CA HIS A 292 -10.68 9.17 42.58
C HIS A 292 -11.25 9.92 41.37
N PRO A 293 -11.74 9.23 40.34
CA PRO A 293 -12.36 9.90 39.19
C PRO A 293 -13.67 10.57 39.61
N ALA A 294 -13.88 11.80 39.18
CA ALA A 294 -15.10 12.53 39.47
C ALA A 294 -16.27 12.06 38.56
N THR A 295 -17.44 11.84 39.12
CA THR A 295 -18.65 11.44 38.37
C THR A 295 -19.22 12.57 37.51
N HIS A 296 -18.93 13.82 37.88
CA HIS A 296 -19.42 15.02 37.19
C HIS A 296 -18.24 15.89 36.74
N LYS A 297 -18.47 16.72 35.72
CA LYS A 297 -17.47 17.68 35.21
C LYS A 297 -16.99 18.58 36.35
N MET A 298 -15.72 18.57 36.66
CA MET A 298 -15.09 19.48 37.61
C MET A 298 -15.07 20.90 37.03
N LYS A 299 -15.82 21.85 37.66
CA LYS A 299 -15.92 23.22 37.19
C LYS A 299 -14.73 24.04 37.70
N LYS A 300 -14.16 24.91 36.84
CA LYS A 300 -13.02 25.80 37.18
C LYS A 300 -13.31 26.70 38.39
N GLU A 301 -14.56 27.12 38.56
CA GLU A 301 -15.01 28.00 39.63
C GLU A 301 -14.79 27.41 41.03
N HIS A 302 -14.66 26.07 41.13
CA HIS A 302 -14.46 25.37 42.41
C HIS A 302 -13.04 24.81 42.62
N LEU A 303 -12.14 24.96 41.61
CA LEU A 303 -10.84 24.28 41.58
C LEU A 303 -9.64 25.24 41.82
N GLY A 304 -9.88 26.58 41.81
CA GLY A 304 -8.79 27.55 41.86
C GLY A 304 -7.94 27.59 40.59
N GLU A 305 -6.72 28.14 40.69
CA GLU A 305 -5.80 28.27 39.53
C GLU A 305 -5.09 26.94 39.14
N THR A 306 -5.01 26.01 40.06
CA THR A 306 -4.30 24.72 39.89
C THR A 306 -5.19 23.54 40.25
N LEU A 307 -5.07 22.45 39.50
CA LEU A 307 -5.72 21.16 39.78
C LEU A 307 -4.65 20.10 40.06
N SER A 308 -4.63 19.56 41.26
CA SER A 308 -3.81 18.40 41.62
C SER A 308 -4.63 17.13 41.52
N VAL A 309 -4.10 16.12 40.85
CA VAL A 309 -4.76 14.80 40.67
C VAL A 309 -3.83 13.73 41.21
N SER A 310 -4.32 12.96 42.19
CA SER A 310 -3.63 11.76 42.67
C SER A 310 -3.87 10.61 41.70
N LEU A 311 -2.80 9.97 41.27
CA LEU A 311 -2.83 8.85 40.37
C LEU A 311 -2.37 7.57 41.07
N LYS A 312 -2.94 6.44 40.69
CA LYS A 312 -2.45 5.09 41.04
C LYS A 312 -2.00 4.37 39.76
N GLN A 313 -1.06 3.45 39.91
CA GLN A 313 -0.62 2.59 38.82
C GLN A 313 -1.76 1.69 38.31
N THR A 314 -1.83 1.51 37.00
CA THR A 314 -2.74 0.55 36.36
C THR A 314 -2.19 -0.88 36.47
N GLN A 315 -3.03 -1.86 36.24
CA GLN A 315 -2.58 -3.24 36.10
C GLN A 315 -1.92 -3.43 34.74
N ASP A 316 -0.78 -4.10 34.74
CA ASP A 316 -0.09 -4.47 33.51
C ASP A 316 -0.83 -5.64 32.84
N SER A 317 -1.04 -5.53 31.53
CA SER A 317 -1.67 -6.58 30.72
C SER A 317 -0.67 -7.48 30.00
N LEU A 318 0.63 -7.35 30.31
CA LEU A 318 1.70 -8.21 29.82
C LEU A 318 1.98 -9.38 30.77
#